data_2694481751549e4a078d3acf57d5a41a
#
_entry.id   2694481751549e4a078d3acf57d5a41a
#
_cell.length_a   1.000
_cell.length_b   1.000
_cell.length_c   1.000
_cell.angle_alpha   90.00
_cell.angle_beta   90.00
_cell.angle_gamma   90.00
#
_symmetry.space_group_name_H-M   'P 1'
#
loop_
_entity.id
_entity.type
_entity.pdbx_description
1 polymer ?
#
loop_
_entity_poly.entity_id
_entity_poly.type
_entity_poly.pdbx_seq_one_letter_code
_entity_poly.pdbx_strand_id
1 'polypeptide(L)'
;MPAPGPTALIDAVDDRNEPLTVVPREEVFSRRANFRTVHVLVFNAVGEVLLQQLSPQRERHPGRWGSSVAGYLFAGESYVDAAHRRLSEELGVTTTVAEAGVLRMTDEGVTKFVGIFTTEADHPRNALPDHIAQLAFRSVDEVRAKLVSSPDEFTASFREVFHLVEEARGGRASAR
;
A
#
# COMPACT_ATOMS: atom_id res chain seq x y z
N MET A 1 29.37 -5.95 6.28
CA MET A 1 28.07 -5.96 5.60
C MET A 1 27.41 -7.29 5.89
N PRO A 2 26.23 -7.34 6.49
CA PRO A 2 25.49 -8.59 6.55
C PRO A 2 25.20 -9.02 5.10
N ALA A 3 25.27 -10.32 4.83
CA ALA A 3 24.88 -10.86 3.54
C ALA A 3 23.45 -10.42 3.22
N PRO A 4 23.11 -10.06 1.97
CA PRO A 4 21.74 -9.79 1.61
C PRO A 4 20.88 -11.00 1.98
N GLY A 5 19.80 -10.76 2.72
CA GLY A 5 18.83 -11.83 3.03
C GLY A 5 18.30 -12.47 1.74
N PRO A 6 17.68 -13.64 1.84
CA PRO A 6 17.15 -14.32 0.66
C PRO A 6 16.19 -13.36 -0.08
N THR A 7 16.38 -13.23 -1.37
CA THR A 7 15.53 -12.45 -2.26
C THR A 7 14.08 -12.88 -2.14
N ALA A 8 13.17 -11.94 -1.89
CA ALA A 8 11.74 -12.22 -1.89
C ALA A 8 11.29 -12.64 -3.30
N LEU A 9 10.59 -13.77 -3.39
CA LEU A 9 9.99 -14.27 -4.61
C LEU A 9 8.53 -13.81 -4.68
N ILE A 10 8.10 -13.36 -5.86
CA ILE A 10 6.76 -12.91 -6.14
C ILE A 10 6.18 -13.60 -7.38
N ASP A 11 4.85 -13.62 -7.50
CA ASP A 11 4.20 -14.07 -8.72
C ASP A 11 4.23 -12.96 -9.77
N ALA A 12 4.80 -13.28 -10.94
CA ALA A 12 4.51 -12.55 -12.16
C ALA A 12 3.13 -12.98 -12.67
N VAL A 13 2.30 -12.03 -13.05
CA VAL A 13 0.90 -12.29 -13.44
C VAL A 13 0.62 -11.83 -14.88
N ASP A 14 -0.43 -12.38 -15.47
CA ASP A 14 -0.92 -11.95 -16.77
C ASP A 14 -1.82 -10.69 -16.66
N ASP A 15 -2.38 -10.25 -17.79
CA ASP A 15 -3.26 -9.08 -17.85
C ASP A 15 -4.62 -9.28 -17.14
N ARG A 16 -4.95 -10.51 -16.76
CA ARG A 16 -6.14 -10.90 -16.00
C ARG A 16 -5.85 -11.12 -14.52
N ASN A 17 -4.61 -10.79 -14.09
CA ASN A 17 -4.17 -10.99 -12.72
C ASN A 17 -4.03 -12.46 -12.30
N GLU A 18 -3.78 -13.35 -13.28
CA GLU A 18 -3.54 -14.77 -13.00
C GLU A 18 -2.03 -15.06 -12.96
N PRO A 19 -1.56 -15.90 -12.01
CA PRO A 19 -0.15 -16.22 -11.90
C PRO A 19 0.39 -16.94 -13.15
N LEU A 20 1.55 -16.50 -13.64
CA LEU A 20 2.27 -17.10 -14.77
C LEU A 20 3.52 -17.84 -14.31
N THR A 21 4.34 -17.19 -13.52
CA THR A 21 5.63 -17.71 -13.06
C THR A 21 6.10 -16.95 -11.83
N VAL A 22 7.10 -17.47 -11.14
CA VAL A 22 7.71 -16.83 -9.97
C VAL A 22 8.98 -16.11 -10.39
N VAL A 23 9.15 -14.87 -9.92
CA VAL A 23 10.32 -14.03 -10.20
C VAL A 23 10.87 -13.40 -8.93
N PRO A 24 12.17 -13.12 -8.86
CA PRO A 24 12.73 -12.30 -7.80
C PRO A 24 12.12 -10.90 -7.84
N ARG A 25 11.74 -10.35 -6.67
CA ARG A 25 11.13 -9.02 -6.58
C ARG A 25 11.96 -7.93 -7.26
N GLU A 26 13.28 -7.94 -7.08
CA GLU A 26 14.19 -6.95 -7.67
C GLU A 26 14.28 -7.03 -9.20
N GLU A 27 13.81 -8.12 -9.81
CA GLU A 27 13.85 -8.32 -11.26
C GLU A 27 12.52 -7.97 -11.97
N VAL A 28 11.50 -7.55 -11.22
CA VAL A 28 10.16 -7.26 -11.76
C VAL A 28 10.20 -6.30 -12.94
N PHE A 29 10.87 -5.18 -12.80
CA PHE A 29 10.91 -4.14 -13.84
C PHE A 29 11.85 -4.53 -15.00
N SER A 30 13.00 -5.13 -14.71
CA SER A 30 13.93 -5.58 -15.75
C SER A 30 13.35 -6.70 -16.61
N ARG A 31 12.53 -7.57 -16.03
CA ARG A 31 11.80 -8.63 -16.75
C ARG A 31 10.48 -8.16 -17.36
N ARG A 32 10.08 -6.89 -17.13
CA ARG A 32 8.79 -6.33 -17.56
C ARG A 32 7.61 -7.19 -17.09
N ALA A 33 7.71 -7.72 -15.88
CA ALA A 33 6.68 -8.58 -15.29
C ALA A 33 5.57 -7.76 -14.64
N ASN A 34 4.31 -8.10 -14.93
CA ASN A 34 3.19 -7.59 -14.15
C ASN A 34 3.20 -8.24 -12.77
N PHE A 35 2.78 -7.52 -11.74
CA PHE A 35 2.88 -7.96 -10.36
C PHE A 35 1.75 -7.46 -9.48
N ARG A 36 1.73 -7.96 -8.23
CA ARG A 36 0.71 -7.64 -7.23
C ARG A 36 1.31 -6.90 -6.05
N THR A 37 0.56 -5.92 -5.57
CA THR A 37 0.84 -5.24 -4.30
C THR A 37 -0.43 -5.18 -3.46
N VAL A 38 -0.27 -4.93 -2.18
CA VAL A 38 -1.36 -4.67 -1.26
C VAL A 38 -1.17 -3.30 -0.63
N HIS A 39 -2.25 -2.55 -0.46
CA HIS A 39 -2.31 -1.32 0.31
C HIS A 39 -3.35 -1.45 1.39
N VAL A 40 -3.04 -1.00 2.59
CA VAL A 40 -3.98 -0.93 3.70
C VAL A 40 -4.07 0.50 4.19
N LEU A 41 -5.28 1.04 4.30
CA LEU A 41 -5.53 2.31 4.98
C LEU A 41 -6.05 2.04 6.38
N VAL A 42 -5.32 2.52 7.38
CA VAL A 42 -5.66 2.40 8.80
C VAL A 42 -6.32 3.69 9.25
N PHE A 43 -7.51 3.57 9.82
CA PHE A 43 -8.25 4.69 10.39
C PHE A 43 -8.24 4.58 11.92
N ASN A 44 -8.17 5.71 12.61
CA ASN A 44 -8.36 5.74 14.06
C ASN A 44 -9.84 5.91 14.45
N ALA A 45 -10.13 5.90 15.75
CA ALA A 45 -11.49 6.00 16.27
C ALA A 45 -12.22 7.30 15.92
N VAL A 46 -11.49 8.38 15.61
CA VAL A 46 -12.07 9.66 15.17
C VAL A 46 -12.13 9.81 13.65
N GLY A 47 -11.78 8.76 12.90
CA GLY A 47 -11.89 8.73 11.44
C GLY A 47 -10.73 9.35 10.69
N GLU A 48 -9.62 9.66 11.35
CA GLU A 48 -8.39 10.09 10.68
C GLU A 48 -7.68 8.90 10.05
N VAL A 49 -7.04 9.11 8.90
CA VAL A 49 -6.27 8.10 8.19
C VAL A 49 -4.78 8.21 8.52
N LEU A 50 -4.16 7.06 8.79
CA LEU A 50 -2.72 6.97 9.00
C LEU A 50 -1.99 7.01 7.66
N LEU A 51 -1.04 7.91 7.53
CA LEU A 51 -0.15 8.02 6.38
C LEU A 51 1.29 7.72 6.78
N GLN A 52 2.06 7.11 5.87
CA GLN A 52 3.50 6.98 6.03
C GLN A 52 4.22 7.94 5.09
N GLN A 53 5.23 8.63 5.59
CA GLN A 53 6.16 9.38 4.75
C GLN A 53 7.37 8.51 4.45
N LEU A 54 7.66 8.36 3.16
CA LEU A 54 8.83 7.61 2.72
C LEU A 54 10.11 8.37 3.04
N SER A 55 11.15 7.64 3.41
CA SER A 55 12.46 8.24 3.68
C SER A 55 12.96 9.05 2.49
N PRO A 56 13.54 10.25 2.70
CA PRO A 56 14.14 11.04 1.63
C PRO A 56 15.37 10.36 0.99
N GLN A 57 15.93 9.33 1.62
CA GLN A 57 17.04 8.53 1.09
C GLN A 57 16.56 7.38 0.17
N ARG A 58 15.25 7.19 0.00
CA ARG A 58 14.74 6.16 -0.91
C ARG A 58 15.04 6.52 -2.36
N GLU A 59 15.40 5.51 -3.15
CA GLU A 59 15.57 5.65 -4.60
C GLU A 59 14.24 5.98 -5.30
N ARG A 60 13.16 5.30 -4.88
CA ARG A 60 11.81 5.52 -5.43
C ARG A 60 10.94 6.34 -4.49
N HIS A 61 10.33 7.40 -5.02
CA HIS A 61 9.38 8.27 -4.32
C HIS A 61 9.92 8.90 -3.02
N PRO A 62 11.16 9.44 -2.99
CA PRO A 62 11.74 9.98 -1.77
C PRO A 62 10.88 11.09 -1.17
N GLY A 63 10.65 11.01 0.14
CA GLY A 63 9.93 12.03 0.91
C GLY A 63 8.42 12.12 0.69
N ARG A 64 7.85 11.30 -0.19
CA ARG A 64 6.41 11.33 -0.47
C ARG A 64 5.61 10.60 0.58
N TRP A 65 4.37 11.06 0.76
CA TRP A 65 3.39 10.43 1.61
C TRP A 65 2.66 9.30 0.85
N GLY A 66 2.34 8.23 1.55
CA GLY A 66 1.65 7.07 1.01
C GLY A 66 0.70 6.44 2.01
N SER A 67 0.13 5.31 1.60
CA SER A 67 -0.79 4.51 2.41
C SER A 67 -0.18 4.11 3.75
N SER A 68 -1.02 3.78 4.72
CA SER A 68 -0.58 3.33 6.05
C SER A 68 0.39 2.17 5.97
N VAL A 69 0.10 1.22 5.08
CA VAL A 69 0.94 0.07 4.75
C VAL A 69 0.87 -0.19 3.26
N ALA A 70 1.99 -0.54 2.64
CA ALA A 70 2.06 -0.96 1.25
C ALA A 70 3.20 -1.97 1.05
N GLY A 71 3.01 -2.94 0.16
CA GLY A 71 4.05 -3.91 -0.15
C GLY A 71 3.67 -4.91 -1.21
N TYR A 72 4.65 -5.69 -1.65
CA TYR A 72 4.46 -6.77 -2.60
C TYR A 72 3.77 -7.97 -1.93
N LEU A 73 3.02 -8.75 -2.73
CA LEU A 73 2.63 -10.09 -2.35
C LEU A 73 3.81 -11.04 -2.60
N PHE A 74 4.03 -11.98 -1.69
CA PHE A 74 4.95 -13.09 -1.96
C PHE A 74 4.32 -14.11 -2.90
N ALA A 75 5.16 -14.94 -3.54
CA ALA A 75 4.68 -15.99 -4.42
C ALA A 75 3.68 -16.92 -3.71
N GLY A 76 2.51 -17.10 -4.31
CA GLY A 76 1.42 -17.91 -3.74
C GLY A 76 0.61 -17.25 -2.62
N GLU A 77 0.95 -16.01 -2.23
CA GLU A 77 0.23 -15.30 -1.17
C GLU A 77 -1.08 -14.69 -1.67
N SER A 78 -2.14 -14.75 -0.87
CA SER A 78 -3.37 -14.02 -1.17
C SER A 78 -3.26 -12.54 -0.76
N TYR A 79 -4.12 -11.68 -1.32
CA TYR A 79 -4.14 -10.27 -0.95
C TYR A 79 -4.43 -10.06 0.55
N VAL A 80 -5.37 -10.83 1.12
CA VAL A 80 -5.72 -10.70 2.54
C VAL A 80 -4.58 -11.15 3.45
N ASP A 81 -3.86 -12.21 3.09
CA ASP A 81 -2.71 -12.67 3.87
C ASP A 81 -1.57 -11.66 3.82
N ALA A 82 -1.31 -11.07 2.64
CA ALA A 82 -0.34 -9.99 2.49
C ALA A 82 -0.72 -8.76 3.32
N ALA A 83 -2.00 -8.39 3.36
CA ALA A 83 -2.49 -7.28 4.18
C ALA A 83 -2.19 -7.52 5.67
N HIS A 84 -2.53 -8.69 6.19
CA HIS A 84 -2.26 -9.04 7.59
C HIS A 84 -0.76 -9.10 7.89
N ARG A 85 0.01 -9.72 7.02
CA ARG A 85 1.47 -9.81 7.18
C ARG A 85 2.11 -8.42 7.25
N ARG A 86 1.78 -7.56 6.31
CA ARG A 86 2.35 -6.19 6.25
C ARG A 86 1.91 -5.31 7.41
N LEU A 87 0.65 -5.39 7.85
CA LEU A 87 0.17 -4.71 9.05
C LEU A 87 0.96 -5.13 10.29
N SER A 88 1.19 -6.43 10.47
CA SER A 88 1.96 -6.96 11.59
C SER A 88 3.42 -6.54 11.52
N GLU A 89 4.07 -6.69 10.37
CA GLU A 89 5.49 -6.37 10.17
C GLU A 89 5.78 -4.87 10.36
N GLU A 90 4.99 -4.01 9.74
CA GLU A 90 5.27 -2.56 9.72
C GLU A 90 4.68 -1.82 10.92
N LEU A 91 3.48 -2.15 11.35
CA LEU A 91 2.76 -1.40 12.38
C LEU A 91 2.54 -2.18 13.68
N GLY A 92 2.83 -3.47 13.71
CA GLY A 92 2.52 -4.33 14.85
C GLY A 92 1.01 -4.47 15.11
N VAL A 93 0.20 -4.24 14.08
CA VAL A 93 -1.27 -4.30 14.16
C VAL A 93 -1.74 -5.68 13.75
N THR A 94 -2.54 -6.32 14.60
CA THR A 94 -3.22 -7.58 14.34
C THR A 94 -4.72 -7.37 14.53
N THR A 95 -5.43 -7.22 13.44
CA THR A 95 -6.87 -6.94 13.43
C THR A 95 -7.51 -7.42 12.13
N THR A 96 -8.82 -7.45 12.07
CA THR A 96 -9.54 -7.77 10.84
C THR A 96 -9.40 -6.64 9.83
N VAL A 97 -9.38 -7.00 8.55
CA VAL A 97 -9.34 -6.04 7.43
C VAL A 97 -10.61 -6.17 6.60
N ALA A 98 -11.07 -5.06 6.04
CA ALA A 98 -12.17 -5.02 5.10
C ALA A 98 -11.63 -4.77 3.69
N GLU A 99 -12.00 -5.61 2.74
CA GLU A 99 -11.64 -5.42 1.33
C GLU A 99 -12.39 -4.23 0.72
N ALA A 100 -11.66 -3.34 0.06
CA ALA A 100 -12.23 -2.21 -0.67
C ALA A 100 -12.23 -2.42 -2.19
N GLY A 101 -11.36 -3.27 -2.72
CA GLY A 101 -11.30 -3.62 -4.13
C GLY A 101 -9.89 -3.94 -4.61
N VAL A 102 -9.78 -4.15 -5.92
CA VAL A 102 -8.50 -4.34 -6.63
C VAL A 102 -8.39 -3.28 -7.71
N LEU A 103 -7.30 -2.56 -7.71
CA LEU A 103 -7.00 -1.50 -8.67
C LEU A 103 -5.94 -1.99 -9.66
N ARG A 104 -6.14 -1.71 -10.95
CA ARG A 104 -5.13 -1.92 -11.99
C ARG A 104 -4.43 -0.62 -12.30
N MET A 105 -3.11 -0.59 -12.20
CA MET A 105 -2.29 0.58 -12.47
C MET A 105 -1.13 0.24 -13.40
N THR A 106 -0.55 1.26 -14.04
CA THR A 106 0.74 1.14 -14.72
C THR A 106 1.84 1.69 -13.80
N ASP A 107 2.93 0.95 -13.66
CA ASP A 107 4.11 1.35 -12.90
C ASP A 107 5.36 1.04 -13.74
N GLU A 108 6.08 2.08 -14.16
CA GLU A 108 7.27 1.98 -15.03
C GLU A 108 7.08 1.07 -16.25
N GLY A 109 5.90 1.14 -16.88
CA GLY A 109 5.57 0.40 -18.10
C GLY A 109 5.12 -1.04 -17.90
N VAL A 110 4.95 -1.51 -16.65
CA VAL A 110 4.33 -2.79 -16.33
C VAL A 110 3.01 -2.59 -15.61
N THR A 111 2.13 -3.59 -15.63
CA THR A 111 0.86 -3.55 -14.90
C THR A 111 1.08 -3.97 -13.44
N LYS A 112 0.56 -3.16 -12.54
CA LYS A 112 0.51 -3.45 -11.11
C LYS A 112 -0.95 -3.61 -10.68
N PHE A 113 -1.27 -4.74 -10.07
CA PHE A 113 -2.58 -4.99 -9.47
C PHE A 113 -2.47 -4.73 -7.96
N VAL A 114 -3.29 -3.83 -7.45
CA VAL A 114 -3.25 -3.36 -6.07
C VAL A 114 -4.49 -3.82 -5.33
N GLY A 115 -4.35 -4.77 -4.43
CA GLY A 115 -5.40 -5.14 -3.49
C GLY A 115 -5.51 -4.08 -2.39
N ILE A 116 -6.72 -3.61 -2.11
CA ILE A 116 -6.96 -2.48 -1.22
C ILE A 116 -7.84 -2.91 -0.05
N PHE A 117 -7.36 -2.63 1.15
CA PHE A 117 -8.03 -2.95 2.41
C PHE A 117 -8.10 -1.73 3.32
N THR A 118 -9.06 -1.75 4.21
CA THR A 118 -9.18 -0.80 5.31
C THR A 118 -9.25 -1.53 6.64
N THR A 119 -8.79 -0.88 7.70
CA THR A 119 -8.92 -1.37 9.06
C THR A 119 -8.95 -0.21 10.06
N GLU A 120 -9.24 -0.51 11.32
CA GLU A 120 -9.23 0.46 12.41
C GLU A 120 -8.15 0.07 13.43
N ALA A 121 -7.32 1.04 13.81
CA ALA A 121 -6.34 0.92 14.89
C ALA A 121 -5.90 2.30 15.36
N ASP A 122 -5.78 2.50 16.67
CA ASP A 122 -5.42 3.80 17.26
C ASP A 122 -3.93 3.94 17.59
N HIS A 123 -3.24 2.84 17.81
CA HIS A 123 -1.87 2.82 18.34
C HIS A 123 -0.95 1.91 17.51
N PRO A 124 -0.50 2.36 16.33
CA PRO A 124 0.51 1.63 15.59
C PRO A 124 1.85 1.66 16.34
N ARG A 125 2.68 0.64 16.10
CA ARG A 125 4.02 0.56 16.67
C ARG A 125 4.86 1.78 16.29
N ASN A 126 5.65 2.29 17.25
CA ASN A 126 6.51 3.47 17.06
C ASN A 126 7.86 3.17 16.41
N ALA A 127 8.29 1.90 16.37
CA ALA A 127 9.54 1.52 15.71
C ALA A 127 9.34 1.45 14.20
N LEU A 128 9.97 2.37 13.47
CA LEU A 128 9.83 2.49 12.02
C LEU A 128 10.97 1.77 11.30
N PRO A 129 10.66 1.06 10.18
CA PRO A 129 11.69 0.59 9.27
C PRO A 129 12.48 1.77 8.66
N ASP A 130 13.74 1.54 8.25
CA ASP A 130 14.60 2.58 7.69
C ASP A 130 14.04 3.29 6.46
N HIS A 131 13.14 2.64 5.72
CA HIS A 131 12.53 3.22 4.52
C HIS A 131 11.35 4.16 4.82
N ILE A 132 10.94 4.31 6.08
CA ILE A 132 9.85 5.19 6.52
C ILE A 132 10.42 6.28 7.41
N ALA A 133 10.19 7.55 7.05
CA ALA A 133 10.64 8.69 7.84
C ALA A 133 9.72 8.96 9.02
N GLN A 134 8.41 8.88 8.83
CA GLN A 134 7.41 9.11 9.87
C GLN A 134 6.03 8.53 9.52
N LEU A 135 5.22 8.37 10.55
CA LEU A 135 3.79 8.07 10.48
C LEU A 135 3.00 9.26 11.04
N ALA A 136 1.88 9.58 10.43
CA ALA A 136 1.00 10.63 10.92
C ALA A 136 -0.47 10.34 10.60
N PHE A 137 -1.35 10.50 11.60
CA PHE A 137 -2.78 10.57 11.35
C PHE A 137 -3.15 11.94 10.79
N ARG A 138 -4.00 11.96 9.76
CA ARG A 138 -4.54 13.17 9.13
C ARG A 138 -6.04 13.02 8.93
N SER A 139 -6.77 14.10 9.08
CA SER A 139 -8.19 14.07 8.76
C SER A 139 -8.39 13.81 7.26
N VAL A 140 -9.46 13.12 6.92
CA VAL A 140 -9.81 12.84 5.53
C VAL A 140 -9.96 14.12 4.70
N ASP A 141 -10.54 15.16 5.29
CA ASP A 141 -10.71 16.47 4.64
C ASP A 141 -9.37 17.15 4.35
N GLU A 142 -8.42 17.08 5.29
CA GLU A 142 -7.06 17.58 5.08
C GLU A 142 -6.36 16.84 3.94
N VAL A 143 -6.46 15.51 3.89
CA VAL A 143 -5.89 14.71 2.81
C VAL A 143 -6.52 15.07 1.47
N ARG A 144 -7.85 15.18 1.39
CA ARG A 144 -8.54 15.63 0.16
C ARG A 144 -8.04 16.99 -0.34
N ALA A 145 -7.96 17.96 0.56
CA ALA A 145 -7.50 19.31 0.22
C ALA A 145 -6.05 19.29 -0.30
N LYS A 146 -5.18 18.52 0.35
CA LYS A 146 -3.79 18.37 -0.05
C LYS A 146 -3.62 17.63 -1.37
N LEU A 147 -4.42 16.62 -1.66
CA LEU A 147 -4.40 15.92 -2.94
C LEU A 147 -4.76 16.84 -4.11
N VAL A 148 -5.58 17.86 -3.87
CA VAL A 148 -5.91 18.88 -4.88
C VAL A 148 -4.80 19.93 -4.99
N SER A 149 -4.33 20.47 -3.87
CA SER A 149 -3.37 21.59 -3.86
C SER A 149 -1.92 21.17 -4.11
N SER A 150 -1.53 19.97 -3.72
CA SER A 150 -0.15 19.48 -3.73
C SER A 150 -0.08 17.97 -4.01
N PRO A 151 -0.64 17.48 -5.14
CA PRO A 151 -0.72 16.05 -5.43
C PRO A 151 0.64 15.35 -5.47
N ASP A 152 1.70 16.08 -5.82
CA ASP A 152 3.06 15.56 -5.91
C ASP A 152 3.71 15.26 -4.54
N GLU A 153 3.12 15.72 -3.44
CA GLU A 153 3.53 15.31 -2.10
C GLU A 153 3.18 13.84 -1.80
N PHE A 154 2.35 13.21 -2.63
CA PHE A 154 1.85 11.86 -2.45
C PHE A 154 2.33 10.91 -3.56
N THR A 155 2.45 9.63 -3.24
CA THR A 155 2.70 8.61 -4.26
C THR A 155 1.49 8.47 -5.19
N ALA A 156 1.74 8.17 -6.46
CA ALA A 156 0.68 7.95 -7.44
C ALA A 156 -0.27 6.82 -6.98
N SER A 157 0.28 5.73 -6.44
CA SER A 157 -0.54 4.62 -5.92
C SER A 157 -1.47 5.06 -4.79
N PHE A 158 -0.98 5.85 -3.84
CA PHE A 158 -1.81 6.34 -2.75
C PHE A 158 -2.98 7.19 -3.24
N ARG A 159 -2.75 8.07 -4.20
CA ARG A 159 -3.81 8.94 -4.76
C ARG A 159 -4.99 8.11 -5.28
N GLU A 160 -4.71 7.07 -6.06
CA GLU A 160 -5.72 6.17 -6.62
C GLU A 160 -6.39 5.30 -5.53
N VAL A 161 -5.58 4.76 -4.60
CA VAL A 161 -6.07 3.96 -3.47
C VAL A 161 -7.01 4.78 -2.59
N PHE A 162 -6.62 5.99 -2.24
CA PHE A 162 -7.43 6.87 -1.38
C PHE A 162 -8.76 7.22 -2.06
N HIS A 163 -8.73 7.56 -3.34
CA HIS A 163 -9.94 7.86 -4.12
C HIS A 163 -10.92 6.67 -4.12
N LEU A 164 -10.43 5.46 -4.41
CA LEU A 164 -11.26 4.25 -4.39
C LEU A 164 -11.87 3.98 -3.01
N VAL A 165 -11.08 4.13 -1.95
CA VAL A 165 -11.58 3.94 -0.56
C VAL A 165 -12.63 4.98 -0.20
N GLU A 166 -12.45 6.23 -0.61
CA GLU A 166 -13.43 7.30 -0.41
C GLU A 166 -14.76 6.99 -1.11
N GLU A 167 -14.73 6.56 -2.35
CA GLU A 167 -15.92 6.14 -3.09
C GLU A 167 -16.65 4.98 -2.41
N ALA A 168 -15.91 3.96 -1.97
CA ALA A 168 -16.47 2.80 -1.26
C ALA A 168 -17.12 3.19 0.08
N ARG A 169 -16.52 4.13 0.82
CA ARG A 169 -17.05 4.64 2.09
C ARG A 169 -18.27 5.55 1.86
N GLY A 170 -18.23 6.42 0.85
CA GLY A 170 -19.34 7.29 0.46
C GLY A 170 -20.56 6.50 -0.01
N GLY A 171 -20.39 5.46 -0.81
CA GLY A 171 -21.45 4.57 -1.27
C GLY A 171 -22.16 3.83 -0.13
N ARG A 172 -21.46 3.46 0.94
CA ARG A 172 -22.05 2.84 2.14
C ARG A 172 -22.85 3.83 2.98
N ALA A 173 -22.47 5.11 3.02
CA ALA A 173 -23.19 6.16 3.73
C ALA A 173 -24.51 6.51 3.05
N SER A 174 -24.62 6.38 1.72
CA SER A 174 -25.82 6.66 0.94
C SER A 174 -26.83 5.50 0.93
N ALA A 175 -26.44 4.30 1.37
CA ALA A 175 -27.26 3.08 1.38
C ALA A 175 -27.98 2.81 2.71
N ARG A 176 -27.95 3.75 3.69
CA ARG A 176 -28.63 3.65 5.00
C ARG A 176 -29.83 4.57 5.09
#